data_39f971d778b703c825acde9b5cee6fc3
#
_entry.id   39f971d778b703c825acde9b5cee6fc3
#
_cell.length_a   1.000
_cell.length_b   1.000
_cell.length_c   1.000
_cell.angle_alpha   90.00
_cell.angle_beta   90.00
_cell.angle_gamma   90.00
#
_symmetry.space_group_name_H-M   'P 1'
#
loop_
_entity.id
_entity.type
_entity.pdbx_description
1 polymer ?
#
loop_
_entity_poly.entity_id
_entity_poly.type
_entity_poly.pdbx_seq_one_letter_code
_entity_poly.pdbx_strand_id
1 'polypeptide(L)'
;MNSDRRYETIKKAGWLVLLLLIAVWPFCAEAAGIRMVSVAGEKVNLRKGPSTQDPIIWELGKGFPLKVIGSKGSWLKVSDFEDDVGWVYKNLVSRKPHLVVKTNKNTRVRVNIRSGPGTKYEIVGKAEYGVVFETLERGTGWVKVKHEKGLTGWIKRSLLWGW
;
A
#
# COMPACT_ATOMS: atom_id res chain seq x y z
N MET A 1 63.51 -73.43 -12.18
CA MET A 1 63.67 -72.14 -12.90
C MET A 1 62.38 -71.39 -12.70
N ASN A 2 62.49 -70.44 -11.80
CA ASN A 2 61.36 -69.68 -11.18
C ASN A 2 60.89 -68.54 -12.05
N SER A 3 59.60 -68.36 -12.11
CA SER A 3 59.04 -67.11 -12.47
C SER A 3 57.94 -66.76 -11.48
N ASP A 4 58.30 -65.84 -10.60
CA ASP A 4 57.36 -65.22 -9.66
C ASP A 4 56.39 -64.27 -10.39
N ARG A 5 55.12 -64.60 -10.32
CA ARG A 5 54.04 -63.69 -10.72
C ARG A 5 53.57 -62.94 -9.47
N ARG A 6 53.98 -61.69 -9.39
CA ARG A 6 53.40 -60.76 -8.38
C ARG A 6 52.05 -60.27 -8.90
N TYR A 7 51.03 -60.60 -8.15
CA TYR A 7 49.70 -59.98 -8.35
C TYR A 7 49.66 -58.65 -7.66
N GLU A 8 49.63 -57.58 -8.46
CA GLU A 8 49.33 -56.27 -7.92
C GLU A 8 47.83 -56.13 -7.66
N THR A 9 47.54 -55.87 -6.39
CA THR A 9 46.18 -55.64 -5.91
C THR A 9 45.80 -54.17 -6.23
N ILE A 10 44.94 -53.99 -7.24
CA ILE A 10 44.42 -52.67 -7.55
C ILE A 10 43.43 -52.30 -6.46
N LYS A 11 43.79 -51.35 -5.58
CA LYS A 11 42.91 -50.69 -4.64
C LYS A 11 41.97 -49.79 -5.43
N LYS A 12 40.70 -50.23 -5.55
CA LYS A 12 39.62 -49.37 -6.05
C LYS A 12 39.35 -48.30 -4.98
N ALA A 13 39.85 -47.10 -5.20
CA ALA A 13 39.45 -45.92 -4.42
C ALA A 13 38.04 -45.57 -4.86
N GLY A 14 37.07 -45.86 -4.00
CA GLY A 14 35.69 -45.39 -4.17
C GLY A 14 35.60 -43.89 -3.96
N TRP A 15 35.31 -43.14 -5.00
CA TRP A 15 34.97 -41.75 -4.91
C TRP A 15 33.51 -41.64 -4.47
N LEU A 16 33.31 -41.29 -3.21
CA LEU A 16 32.03 -40.88 -2.68
C LEU A 16 31.72 -39.47 -3.23
N VAL A 17 30.95 -39.41 -4.30
CA VAL A 17 30.36 -38.14 -4.76
C VAL A 17 29.24 -37.78 -3.80
N LEU A 18 29.54 -36.88 -2.87
CA LEU A 18 28.56 -36.28 -1.96
C LEU A 18 27.73 -35.28 -2.77
N LEU A 19 26.56 -35.67 -3.31
CA LEU A 19 25.60 -34.80 -3.93
C LEU A 19 24.95 -33.93 -2.84
N LEU A 20 25.48 -32.72 -2.64
CA LEU A 20 24.85 -31.66 -1.86
C LEU A 20 23.59 -31.22 -2.63
N LEU A 21 22.44 -31.79 -2.25
CA LEU A 21 21.11 -31.28 -2.62
C LEU A 21 20.94 -29.91 -1.94
N ILE A 22 21.32 -28.85 -2.62
CA ILE A 22 20.95 -27.48 -2.26
C ILE A 22 19.43 -27.41 -2.51
N ALA A 23 18.64 -27.57 -1.45
CA ALA A 23 17.22 -27.27 -1.46
C ALA A 23 17.07 -25.76 -1.70
N VAL A 24 16.92 -25.37 -2.96
CA VAL A 24 16.49 -24.02 -3.34
C VAL A 24 15.03 -23.93 -2.91
N TRP A 25 14.80 -23.48 -1.68
CA TRP A 25 13.47 -23.05 -1.28
C TRP A 25 13.10 -21.87 -2.18
N PRO A 26 11.98 -21.96 -2.93
CA PRO A 26 11.49 -20.80 -3.64
C PRO A 26 11.15 -19.76 -2.59
N PHE A 27 11.97 -18.70 -2.51
CA PHE A 27 11.61 -17.50 -1.80
C PHE A 27 10.42 -16.94 -2.59
N CYS A 28 9.21 -17.32 -2.19
CA CYS A 28 7.99 -16.73 -2.70
C CYS A 28 8.01 -15.28 -2.25
N ALA A 29 8.64 -14.42 -3.04
CA ALA A 29 8.48 -12.99 -2.91
C ALA A 29 7.00 -12.72 -3.21
N GLU A 30 6.19 -12.75 -2.16
CA GLU A 30 4.81 -12.27 -2.21
C GLU A 30 4.90 -10.86 -2.79
N ALA A 31 4.41 -10.71 -4.03
CA ALA A 31 4.33 -9.42 -4.68
C ALA A 31 3.52 -8.53 -3.73
N ALA A 32 4.22 -7.71 -2.96
CA ALA A 32 3.60 -6.82 -2.00
C ALA A 32 2.77 -5.81 -2.79
N GLY A 33 1.52 -6.20 -3.08
CA GLY A 33 0.54 -5.31 -3.66
C GLY A 33 0.50 -4.02 -2.83
N ILE A 34 0.30 -2.88 -3.47
CA ILE A 34 0.22 -1.59 -2.79
C ILE A 34 -0.82 -1.72 -1.68
N ARG A 35 -0.35 -1.76 -0.43
CA ARG A 35 -1.21 -1.90 0.72
C ARG A 35 -1.64 -0.52 1.19
N MET A 36 -2.92 -0.22 1.05
CA MET A 36 -3.51 1.02 1.54
C MET A 36 -4.23 0.79 2.86
N VAL A 37 -4.31 1.85 3.67
CA VAL A 37 -5.13 1.95 4.87
C VAL A 37 -5.78 3.34 4.91
N SER A 38 -6.81 3.50 5.72
CA SER A 38 -7.44 4.81 5.97
C SER A 38 -7.51 5.07 7.46
N VAL A 39 -7.33 6.31 7.85
CA VAL A 39 -7.44 6.76 9.24
C VAL A 39 -8.83 6.42 9.79
N ALA A 40 -8.89 5.78 10.96
CA ALA A 40 -10.14 5.35 11.59
C ALA A 40 -10.72 6.37 12.58
N GLY A 41 -9.85 7.15 13.24
CA GLY A 41 -10.24 8.17 14.23
C GLY A 41 -10.44 9.55 13.61
N GLU A 42 -11.12 10.43 14.34
CA GLU A 42 -11.35 11.81 13.91
C GLU A 42 -10.06 12.65 13.89
N LYS A 43 -9.13 12.33 14.78
CA LYS A 43 -7.82 12.99 14.92
C LYS A 43 -6.75 11.94 15.19
N VAL A 44 -5.86 11.72 14.25
CA VAL A 44 -4.78 10.74 14.35
C VAL A 44 -3.46 11.40 13.99
N ASN A 45 -2.50 11.29 14.90
CA ASN A 45 -1.18 11.85 14.69
C ASN A 45 -0.34 10.98 13.76
N LEU A 46 0.18 11.57 12.69
CA LEU A 46 1.30 11.05 11.91
C LEU A 46 2.59 11.56 12.57
N ARG A 47 3.53 10.64 12.85
CA ARG A 47 4.74 10.96 13.62
C ARG A 47 6.02 10.71 12.83
N LYS A 48 7.13 11.35 13.23
CA LYS A 48 8.45 11.16 12.60
C LYS A 48 9.04 9.77 12.85
N GLY A 49 8.66 9.10 13.94
CA GLY A 49 9.15 7.77 14.32
C GLY A 49 8.06 6.89 14.94
N PRO A 50 8.37 5.59 15.17
CA PRO A 50 7.42 4.60 15.65
C PRO A 50 7.27 4.60 17.18
N SER A 51 7.04 5.77 17.77
CA SER A 51 6.82 5.97 19.21
C SER A 51 5.88 7.14 19.48
N THR A 52 5.16 7.09 20.59
CA THR A 52 4.35 8.22 21.08
C THR A 52 5.18 9.42 21.52
N GLN A 53 6.48 9.23 21.78
CA GLN A 53 7.44 10.27 22.11
C GLN A 53 7.99 10.98 20.88
N ASP A 54 7.85 10.40 19.70
CA ASP A 54 8.32 11.01 18.48
C ASP A 54 7.47 12.22 18.08
N PRO A 55 8.08 13.28 17.51
CA PRO A 55 7.37 14.49 17.10
C PRO A 55 6.22 14.20 16.13
N ILE A 56 5.12 14.93 16.29
CA ILE A 56 3.99 14.93 15.36
C ILE A 56 4.37 15.72 14.12
N ILE A 57 4.10 15.16 12.94
CA ILE A 57 4.24 15.80 11.63
C ILE A 57 2.92 16.44 11.24
N TRP A 58 1.84 15.61 11.27
CA TRP A 58 0.48 16.01 10.89
C TRP A 58 -0.55 15.42 11.84
N GLU A 59 -1.68 16.10 11.99
CA GLU A 59 -2.91 15.55 12.54
C GLU A 59 -3.83 15.21 11.36
N LEU A 60 -4.16 13.94 11.18
CA LEU A 60 -4.95 13.42 10.07
C LEU A 60 -6.38 13.18 10.52
N GLY A 61 -7.34 13.58 9.68
CA GLY A 61 -8.76 13.35 9.89
C GLY A 61 -9.22 11.95 9.47
N LYS A 62 -10.42 11.59 9.88
CA LYS A 62 -11.06 10.31 9.56
C LYS A 62 -11.15 10.07 8.05
N GLY A 63 -10.90 8.83 7.67
CA GLY A 63 -10.93 8.40 6.27
C GLY A 63 -9.70 8.79 5.46
N PHE A 64 -8.78 9.60 5.98
CA PHE A 64 -7.59 10.01 5.21
C PHE A 64 -6.81 8.79 4.73
N PRO A 65 -6.64 8.60 3.40
CA PRO A 65 -5.97 7.42 2.86
C PRO A 65 -4.46 7.52 3.01
N LEU A 66 -3.82 6.37 3.29
CA LEU A 66 -2.37 6.25 3.48
C LEU A 66 -1.86 4.99 2.78
N LYS A 67 -0.72 5.10 2.12
CA LYS A 67 0.00 3.97 1.53
C LYS A 67 0.97 3.40 2.56
N VAL A 68 0.85 2.12 2.89
CA VAL A 68 1.79 1.44 3.79
C VAL A 68 3.06 1.08 3.03
N ILE A 69 4.20 1.57 3.52
CA ILE A 69 5.52 1.36 2.94
C ILE A 69 6.46 0.58 3.86
N GLY A 70 6.01 0.25 5.09
CA GLY A 70 6.76 -0.56 6.03
C GLY A 70 6.03 -0.72 7.37
N SER A 71 6.65 -1.42 8.32
CA SER A 71 6.14 -1.57 9.67
C SER A 71 7.24 -1.85 10.69
N LYS A 72 7.03 -1.42 11.95
CA LYS A 72 7.88 -1.75 13.09
C LYS A 72 7.01 -1.94 14.33
N GLY A 73 6.97 -3.16 14.87
CA GLY A 73 6.09 -3.51 15.99
C GLY A 73 4.62 -3.16 15.68
N SER A 74 4.01 -2.36 16.52
CA SER A 74 2.61 -1.89 16.38
C SER A 74 2.46 -0.63 15.51
N TRP A 75 3.50 -0.20 14.81
CA TRP A 75 3.49 0.98 13.98
C TRP A 75 3.59 0.63 12.50
N LEU A 76 2.90 1.41 11.66
CA LEU A 76 3.02 1.37 10.21
C LEU A 76 3.80 2.60 9.74
N LYS A 77 4.79 2.36 8.88
CA LYS A 77 5.41 3.42 8.09
C LYS A 77 4.53 3.65 6.87
N VAL A 78 4.12 4.88 6.66
CA VAL A 78 3.17 5.24 5.61
C VAL A 78 3.66 6.44 4.82
N SER A 79 3.16 6.58 3.58
CA SER A 79 3.22 7.85 2.85
C SER A 79 1.80 8.28 2.48
N ASP A 80 1.60 9.58 2.37
CA ASP A 80 0.36 10.18 1.90
C ASP A 80 0.41 10.50 0.39
N PHE A 81 -0.55 11.29 -0.10
CA PHE A 81 -0.69 11.65 -1.50
C PHE A 81 0.21 12.82 -1.95
N GLU A 82 0.92 13.43 -1.01
CA GLU A 82 1.96 14.45 -1.23
C GLU A 82 3.37 13.88 -1.03
N ASP A 83 3.47 12.55 -0.85
CA ASP A 83 4.70 11.81 -0.56
C ASP A 83 5.32 12.11 0.81
N ASP A 84 4.56 12.74 1.72
CA ASP A 84 4.97 12.90 3.10
C ASP A 84 5.01 11.54 3.81
N VAL A 85 6.15 11.25 4.44
CA VAL A 85 6.41 9.96 5.10
C VAL A 85 6.37 10.09 6.61
N GLY A 86 5.65 9.20 7.27
CA GLY A 86 5.58 9.16 8.72
C GLY A 86 5.14 7.81 9.25
N TRP A 87 4.83 7.78 10.55
CA TRP A 87 4.42 6.58 11.28
C TRP A 87 3.06 6.80 11.93
N VAL A 88 2.19 5.80 11.80
CA VAL A 88 0.87 5.77 12.43
C VAL A 88 0.70 4.46 13.20
N TYR A 89 0.00 4.50 14.34
CA TYR A 89 -0.27 3.29 15.13
C TYR A 89 -1.31 2.41 14.44
N LYS A 90 -1.08 1.09 14.36
CA LYS A 90 -1.90 0.15 13.59
C LYS A 90 -3.39 0.17 13.95
N ASN A 91 -3.71 0.36 15.22
CA ASN A 91 -5.11 0.35 15.69
C ASN A 91 -5.87 1.64 15.34
N LEU A 92 -5.19 2.67 14.84
CA LEU A 92 -5.79 3.95 14.45
C LEU A 92 -6.11 4.03 12.95
N VAL A 93 -5.92 2.93 12.23
CA VAL A 93 -6.24 2.82 10.80
C VAL A 93 -7.10 1.60 10.51
N SER A 94 -7.81 1.63 9.40
CA SER A 94 -8.69 0.57 8.93
C SER A 94 -8.43 0.24 7.46
N ARG A 95 -9.05 -0.85 6.98
CA ARG A 95 -9.05 -1.22 5.56
C ARG A 95 -10.27 -0.70 4.80
N LYS A 96 -11.06 0.19 5.41
CA LYS A 96 -12.19 0.81 4.71
C LYS A 96 -11.67 1.73 3.61
N PRO A 97 -12.07 1.53 2.34
CA PRO A 97 -11.47 2.27 1.23
C PRO A 97 -11.93 3.72 1.20
N HIS A 98 -10.97 4.63 1.11
CA HIS A 98 -11.22 6.06 0.94
C HIS A 98 -10.30 6.64 -0.14
N LEU A 99 -10.69 7.79 -0.63
CA LEU A 99 -10.01 8.55 -1.67
C LEU A 99 -9.90 10.01 -1.23
N VAL A 100 -8.83 10.68 -1.64
CA VAL A 100 -8.63 12.11 -1.45
C VAL A 100 -8.50 12.80 -2.82
N VAL A 101 -9.02 14.01 -2.93
CA VAL A 101 -8.84 14.84 -4.14
C VAL A 101 -7.41 15.32 -4.19
N LYS A 102 -6.66 14.92 -5.24
CA LYS A 102 -5.23 15.21 -5.40
C LYS A 102 -4.90 16.30 -6.41
N THR A 103 -5.90 16.93 -7.01
CA THR A 103 -5.72 17.92 -8.08
C THR A 103 -6.17 19.29 -7.63
N ASN A 104 -5.66 20.32 -8.34
CA ASN A 104 -5.99 21.72 -8.12
C ASN A 104 -5.48 22.29 -6.79
N LYS A 105 -4.32 21.79 -6.30
CA LYS A 105 -3.62 22.35 -5.15
C LYS A 105 -3.39 23.85 -5.36
N ASN A 106 -3.62 24.64 -4.31
CA ASN A 106 -3.41 26.10 -4.32
C ASN A 106 -4.23 26.87 -5.38
N THR A 107 -5.33 26.31 -5.86
CA THR A 107 -6.24 26.97 -6.79
C THR A 107 -7.66 27.02 -6.24
N ARG A 108 -8.51 27.91 -6.80
CA ARG A 108 -9.95 27.94 -6.52
C ARG A 108 -10.76 26.95 -7.38
N VAL A 109 -10.08 26.17 -8.23
CA VAL A 109 -10.73 25.20 -9.12
C VAL A 109 -11.15 23.97 -8.35
N ARG A 110 -12.43 23.65 -8.36
CA ARG A 110 -13.01 22.50 -7.68
C ARG A 110 -13.24 21.34 -8.64
N VAL A 111 -13.13 20.12 -8.12
CA VAL A 111 -13.48 18.89 -8.83
C VAL A 111 -14.99 18.70 -8.84
N ASN A 112 -15.58 18.42 -10.00
CA ASN A 112 -17.01 18.16 -10.12
C ASN A 112 -17.36 16.76 -9.62
N ILE A 113 -18.41 16.68 -8.79
CA ILE A 113 -19.08 15.44 -8.38
C ILE A 113 -20.35 15.36 -9.22
N ARG A 114 -20.57 14.21 -9.89
CA ARG A 114 -21.66 14.06 -10.86
C ARG A 114 -22.67 12.99 -10.42
N SER A 115 -23.88 13.05 -10.94
CA SER A 115 -24.93 12.06 -10.69
C SER A 115 -24.64 10.67 -11.28
N GLY A 116 -23.75 10.59 -12.30
CA GLY A 116 -23.37 9.34 -12.96
C GLY A 116 -21.92 9.33 -13.46
N PRO A 117 -21.43 8.17 -13.94
CA PRO A 117 -20.03 7.95 -14.33
C PRO A 117 -19.71 8.51 -15.72
N GLY A 118 -19.69 9.83 -15.87
CA GLY A 118 -19.34 10.48 -17.13
C GLY A 118 -19.57 11.98 -17.11
N THR A 119 -18.99 12.69 -18.07
CA THR A 119 -19.08 14.16 -18.17
C THR A 119 -20.47 14.64 -18.59
N LYS A 120 -21.30 13.78 -19.20
CA LYS A 120 -22.68 14.07 -19.62
C LYS A 120 -23.68 14.14 -18.45
N TYR A 121 -23.31 13.59 -17.29
CA TYR A 121 -24.17 13.59 -16.12
C TYR A 121 -24.09 14.93 -15.36
N GLU A 122 -25.19 15.30 -14.73
CA GLU A 122 -25.30 16.55 -13.97
C GLU A 122 -24.27 16.66 -12.85
N ILE A 123 -23.87 17.89 -12.54
CA ILE A 123 -23.01 18.20 -11.40
C ILE A 123 -23.89 18.31 -10.16
N VAL A 124 -23.73 17.38 -9.21
CA VAL A 124 -24.47 17.35 -7.94
C VAL A 124 -23.68 17.98 -6.79
N GLY A 125 -22.38 18.29 -7.03
CA GLY A 125 -21.54 18.93 -6.04
C GLY A 125 -20.14 19.21 -6.58
N LYS A 126 -19.34 19.87 -5.74
CA LYS A 126 -17.93 20.18 -6.06
C LYS A 126 -17.07 19.94 -4.83
N ALA A 127 -15.83 19.46 -5.03
CA ALA A 127 -14.86 19.21 -3.99
C ALA A 127 -13.55 19.97 -4.23
N GLU A 128 -12.96 20.43 -3.18
CA GLU A 128 -11.64 21.07 -3.17
C GLU A 128 -10.52 20.03 -3.02
N TYR A 129 -9.30 20.45 -3.26
CA TYR A 129 -8.09 19.70 -2.94
C TYR A 129 -8.08 19.24 -1.47
N GLY A 130 -7.64 18.02 -1.21
CA GLY A 130 -7.56 17.45 0.13
C GLY A 130 -8.89 16.90 0.70
N VAL A 131 -10.03 17.13 0.02
CA VAL A 131 -11.31 16.58 0.49
C VAL A 131 -11.32 15.06 0.36
N VAL A 132 -11.71 14.38 1.44
CA VAL A 132 -11.75 12.92 1.57
C VAL A 132 -13.15 12.37 1.32
N PHE A 133 -13.20 11.22 0.68
CA PHE A 133 -14.44 10.49 0.36
C PHE A 133 -14.29 9.01 0.67
N GLU A 134 -15.34 8.39 1.18
CA GLU A 134 -15.51 6.94 1.20
C GLU A 134 -15.74 6.44 -0.23
N THR A 135 -15.04 5.36 -0.63
CA THR A 135 -15.26 4.67 -1.89
C THR A 135 -16.46 3.75 -1.79
N LEU A 136 -17.49 3.96 -2.60
CA LEU A 136 -18.68 3.10 -2.65
C LEU A 136 -18.61 2.08 -3.78
N GLU A 137 -18.20 2.53 -4.98
CA GLU A 137 -18.19 1.69 -6.19
C GLU A 137 -17.05 2.15 -7.14
N ARG A 138 -16.42 1.21 -7.82
CA ARG A 138 -15.38 1.47 -8.81
C ARG A 138 -15.89 1.12 -10.20
N GLY A 139 -16.00 2.12 -11.06
CA GLY A 139 -16.31 1.95 -12.48
C GLY A 139 -15.11 2.24 -13.37
N THR A 140 -15.28 2.10 -14.66
CA THR A 140 -14.25 2.39 -15.67
C THR A 140 -13.97 3.89 -15.74
N GLY A 141 -12.85 4.30 -15.13
CA GLY A 141 -12.39 5.70 -15.12
C GLY A 141 -13.17 6.64 -14.17
N TRP A 142 -14.17 6.15 -13.47
CA TRP A 142 -15.00 6.88 -12.51
C TRP A 142 -15.15 6.09 -11.22
N VAL A 143 -15.32 6.79 -10.10
CA VAL A 143 -15.56 6.19 -8.79
C VAL A 143 -16.77 6.84 -8.15
N LYS A 144 -17.70 6.03 -7.67
CA LYS A 144 -18.81 6.49 -6.82
C LYS A 144 -18.29 6.67 -5.41
N VAL A 145 -18.51 7.85 -4.89
CA VAL A 145 -17.98 8.27 -3.59
C VAL A 145 -19.08 8.83 -2.70
N LYS A 146 -18.81 8.81 -1.38
CA LYS A 146 -19.68 9.43 -0.38
C LYS A 146 -18.84 10.35 0.51
N HIS A 147 -19.25 11.59 0.63
CA HIS A 147 -18.70 12.54 1.59
C HIS A 147 -19.30 12.29 2.99
N GLU A 148 -18.57 12.60 4.06
CA GLU A 148 -19.07 12.45 5.45
C GLU A 148 -20.38 13.17 5.72
N LYS A 149 -20.61 14.33 5.07
CA LYS A 149 -21.88 15.12 5.14
C LYS A 149 -23.03 14.52 4.31
N GLY A 150 -22.86 13.30 3.76
CA GLY A 150 -23.91 12.56 3.07
C GLY A 150 -23.96 12.73 1.57
N LEU A 151 -23.30 13.72 0.95
CA LEU A 151 -23.25 13.90 -0.50
C LEU A 151 -22.67 12.64 -1.15
N THR A 152 -23.40 12.09 -2.13
CA THR A 152 -22.98 10.93 -2.92
C THR A 152 -22.94 11.28 -4.40
N GLY A 153 -21.96 10.77 -5.13
CA GLY A 153 -21.86 10.99 -6.58
C GLY A 153 -20.59 10.37 -7.17
N TRP A 154 -20.33 10.69 -8.44
CA TRP A 154 -19.22 10.12 -9.20
C TRP A 154 -18.15 11.16 -9.47
N ILE A 155 -16.88 10.77 -9.23
CA ILE A 155 -15.70 11.58 -9.53
C ILE A 155 -14.80 10.80 -10.50
N LYS A 156 -14.16 11.50 -11.44
CA LYS A 156 -13.18 10.90 -12.34
C LYS A 156 -11.99 10.36 -11.54
N ARG A 157 -11.65 9.08 -11.73
CA ARG A 157 -10.61 8.39 -10.94
C ARG A 157 -9.25 9.08 -10.97
N SER A 158 -8.88 9.67 -12.13
CA SER A 158 -7.59 10.35 -12.29
C SER A 158 -7.42 11.61 -11.41
N LEU A 159 -8.50 12.15 -10.85
CA LEU A 159 -8.49 13.33 -9.98
C LEU A 159 -8.30 12.95 -8.49
N LEU A 160 -8.27 11.65 -8.19
CA LEU A 160 -8.28 11.10 -6.85
C LEU A 160 -7.02 10.27 -6.58
N TRP A 161 -6.62 10.21 -5.32
CA TRP A 161 -5.60 9.29 -4.81
C TRP A 161 -6.18 8.44 -3.68
N GLY A 162 -5.66 7.21 -3.52
CA GLY A 162 -6.17 6.25 -2.56
C GLY A 162 -6.79 5.02 -3.25
N TRP A 163 -7.72 4.34 -2.58
CA TRP A 163 -8.25 3.02 -3.00
C TRP A 163 -9.76 2.84 -2.85
#